data_7e7800ea204a8a0ea2f7bc15420fa960
#
_entry.id   7e7800ea204a8a0ea2f7bc15420fa960
#
_cell.length_a   1.000
_cell.length_b   1.000
_cell.length_c   1.000
_cell.angle_alpha   90.00
_cell.angle_beta   90.00
_cell.angle_gamma   90.00
#
_symmetry.space_group_name_H-M   'P 1'
#
loop_
_entity.id
_entity.type
_entity.pdbx_description
1 polymer ?
#
loop_
_entity_poly.entity_id
_entity_poly.type
_entity_poly.pdbx_seq_one_letter_code
_entity_poly.pdbx_strand_id
1 'polypeptide(L)'
;MAVLILASCGSRRKTRYGSHPRHGTSSTSRTIPTDASDARNKSLSGSGIDNYAAILGVSARELNNKSLYAFIDKWLGSPHRLGGAQPSGIDCSGFVGILYREVYGKDLPRTSRDMGDQVKRKYEKQLREGDLVFFSFGGRNIDHVGVYLHNNKFVHVSTRRGVIISDIKDSWYYKYFVRAGTPKI
;
A
#
# COMPACT_ATOMS: atom_id res chain seq x y z
N MET A 1 49.07 -1.51 -52.38
CA MET A 1 48.00 -1.24 -53.35
C MET A 1 46.93 -0.35 -52.71
N ALA A 2 46.49 0.62 -53.44
CA ALA A 2 45.95 1.94 -53.09
C ALA A 2 44.78 2.00 -52.14
N VAL A 3 44.89 2.96 -51.25
CA VAL A 3 43.87 3.60 -50.42
C VAL A 3 43.03 4.54 -51.27
N LEU A 4 41.74 4.59 -51.12
CA LEU A 4 40.90 5.67 -51.61
C LEU A 4 39.95 6.14 -50.48
N ILE A 5 40.31 7.31 -49.96
CA ILE A 5 39.49 8.14 -49.07
C ILE A 5 38.58 9.00 -49.95
N LEU A 6 37.27 8.97 -49.69
CA LEU A 6 36.36 9.95 -50.22
C LEU A 6 35.66 10.68 -49.04
N ALA A 7 36.09 11.93 -48.84
CA ALA A 7 35.41 12.93 -48.06
C ALA A 7 34.26 13.51 -48.87
N SER A 8 33.06 13.63 -48.30
CA SER A 8 31.96 14.43 -48.86
C SER A 8 31.47 15.41 -47.80
N CYS A 9 31.77 16.70 -48.08
CA CYS A 9 31.16 17.88 -47.48
C CYS A 9 29.73 18.05 -48.01
N GLY A 10 28.79 18.37 -47.15
CA GLY A 10 27.39 18.69 -47.56
C GLY A 10 26.63 19.51 -46.57
N SER A 11 26.84 20.82 -46.60
CA SER A 11 25.87 21.92 -46.53
C SER A 11 24.83 21.98 -45.40
N ARG A 12 25.09 22.91 -44.48
CA ARG A 12 24.11 23.53 -43.57
C ARG A 12 23.04 24.28 -44.33
N ARG A 13 21.77 23.91 -44.22
CA ARG A 13 20.61 24.76 -44.50
C ARG A 13 20.01 25.26 -43.19
N LYS A 14 20.18 26.56 -42.94
CA LYS A 14 19.38 27.35 -42.01
C LYS A 14 17.97 27.48 -42.57
N THR A 15 16.96 26.96 -41.88
CA THR A 15 15.58 27.34 -42.13
C THR A 15 15.05 28.20 -40.99
N ARG A 16 14.41 29.27 -41.40
CA ARG A 16 13.94 30.40 -40.59
C ARG A 16 12.78 29.96 -39.67
N TYR A 17 12.79 30.52 -38.48
CA TYR A 17 11.72 30.56 -37.50
C TYR A 17 10.46 31.16 -38.10
N GLY A 18 9.40 30.37 -38.21
CA GLY A 18 8.03 30.83 -38.44
C GLY A 18 7.27 30.82 -37.13
N SER A 19 6.92 31.99 -36.65
CA SER A 19 6.04 32.23 -35.51
C SER A 19 4.62 31.79 -35.84
N HIS A 20 4.08 30.78 -35.15
CA HIS A 20 2.67 30.43 -35.19
C HIS A 20 1.99 30.76 -33.86
N PRO A 21 0.73 31.25 -33.89
CA PRO A 21 0.04 31.71 -32.69
C PRO A 21 -0.32 30.54 -31.77
N ARG A 22 -0.20 30.80 -30.47
CA ARG A 22 -0.61 29.88 -29.41
C ARG A 22 -2.14 29.72 -29.43
N HIS A 23 -2.62 28.62 -29.96
CA HIS A 23 -3.94 28.12 -29.61
C HIS A 23 -3.86 27.50 -28.23
N GLY A 24 -4.59 28.09 -27.29
CA GLY A 24 -4.76 27.53 -25.93
C GLY A 24 -5.52 26.21 -26.02
N THR A 25 -4.81 25.11 -25.89
CA THR A 25 -5.43 23.82 -25.56
C THR A 25 -5.66 23.82 -24.08
N SER A 26 -6.89 24.04 -23.68
CA SER A 26 -7.43 23.68 -22.38
C SER A 26 -7.12 22.20 -22.13
N SER A 27 -6.07 21.91 -21.36
CA SER A 27 -5.84 20.59 -20.83
C SER A 27 -6.91 20.35 -19.77
N THR A 28 -7.99 19.72 -20.18
CA THR A 28 -8.92 19.10 -19.23
C THR A 28 -8.16 17.99 -18.53
N SER A 29 -7.57 18.32 -17.38
CA SER A 29 -7.06 17.36 -16.45
C SER A 29 -8.23 16.44 -16.09
N ARG A 30 -8.25 15.23 -16.67
CA ARG A 30 -9.11 14.16 -16.17
C ARG A 30 -8.63 13.83 -14.77
N THR A 31 -9.26 14.44 -13.80
CA THR A 31 -9.20 13.99 -12.40
C THR A 31 -9.65 12.54 -12.38
N ILE A 32 -8.69 11.65 -12.14
CA ILE A 32 -8.97 10.26 -11.79
C ILE A 32 -9.85 10.34 -10.55
N PRO A 33 -10.98 9.63 -10.47
CA PRO A 33 -11.81 9.66 -9.27
C PRO A 33 -10.93 9.26 -8.08
N THR A 34 -10.75 10.17 -7.15
CA THR A 34 -10.11 9.88 -5.87
C THR A 34 -11.05 8.92 -5.17
N ASP A 35 -10.61 7.68 -5.00
CA ASP A 35 -11.37 6.64 -4.35
C ASP A 35 -11.84 7.16 -2.98
N ALA A 36 -13.10 6.89 -2.60
CA ALA A 36 -13.68 7.36 -1.34
C ALA A 36 -12.88 6.90 -0.11
N SER A 37 -12.05 5.86 -0.27
CA SER A 37 -11.07 5.39 0.71
C SER A 37 -9.92 6.39 0.92
N ASP A 38 -9.48 7.13 -0.11
CA ASP A 38 -8.38 8.09 0.00
C ASP A 38 -8.75 9.32 0.83
N ALA A 39 -9.98 9.80 0.68
CA ALA A 39 -10.47 10.94 1.47
C ALA A 39 -10.57 10.59 2.96
N ARG A 40 -10.97 9.35 3.29
CA ARG A 40 -11.06 8.87 4.68
C ARG A 40 -9.69 8.68 5.33
N ASN A 41 -8.74 8.10 4.62
CA ASN A 41 -7.38 7.94 5.14
C ASN A 41 -6.66 9.27 5.42
N LYS A 42 -6.93 10.31 4.62
CA LYS A 42 -6.35 11.64 4.84
C LYS A 42 -6.92 12.36 6.06
N SER A 43 -8.15 12.03 6.48
CA SER A 43 -8.79 12.63 7.65
C SER A 43 -8.39 11.99 8.99
N LEU A 44 -7.60 10.90 8.95
CA LEU A 44 -7.21 10.12 10.12
C LEU A 44 -5.98 10.61 10.85
N SER A 45 -5.26 11.58 10.30
CA SER A 45 -4.12 12.15 11.01
C SER A 45 -4.63 12.99 12.19
N GLY A 46 -4.65 12.43 13.36
CA GLY A 46 -4.73 13.17 14.61
C GLY A 46 -5.99 13.08 15.45
N SER A 47 -6.81 12.06 15.34
CA SER A 47 -7.93 11.94 16.26
C SER A 47 -8.27 10.50 16.64
N GLY A 48 -8.37 10.33 17.88
CA GLY A 48 -8.65 9.19 18.72
C GLY A 48 -9.50 8.02 18.16
N ILE A 49 -9.72 7.05 19.03
CA ILE A 49 -10.40 5.78 18.77
C ILE A 49 -11.78 5.92 18.07
N ASP A 50 -12.48 7.06 18.26
CA ASP A 50 -13.78 7.30 17.63
C ASP A 50 -13.71 7.41 16.11
N ASN A 51 -12.62 7.94 15.56
CA ASN A 51 -12.45 7.99 14.11
C ASN A 51 -12.22 6.60 13.52
N TYR A 52 -11.43 5.77 14.20
CA TYR A 52 -11.28 4.38 13.78
C TYR A 52 -12.61 3.64 13.86
N ALA A 53 -13.40 3.85 14.90
CA ALA A 53 -14.74 3.27 15.03
C ALA A 53 -15.62 3.64 13.83
N ALA A 54 -15.65 4.92 13.44
CA ALA A 54 -16.40 5.38 12.28
C ALA A 54 -15.93 4.75 10.96
N ILE A 55 -14.61 4.63 10.74
CA ILE A 55 -14.03 4.02 9.53
C ILE A 55 -14.31 2.54 9.45
N LEU A 56 -14.20 1.86 10.58
CA LEU A 56 -14.40 0.42 10.67
C LEU A 56 -15.86 0.04 10.74
N GLY A 57 -16.77 1.01 10.95
CA GLY A 57 -18.22 0.79 11.08
C GLY A 57 -18.58 -0.03 12.32
N VAL A 58 -17.90 0.23 13.43
CA VAL A 58 -18.10 -0.42 14.74
C VAL A 58 -18.24 0.63 15.83
N SER A 59 -18.66 0.24 17.02
CA SER A 59 -18.63 1.13 18.17
C SER A 59 -17.20 1.26 18.73
N ALA A 60 -16.86 2.40 19.33
CA ALA A 60 -15.55 2.59 19.97
C ALA A 60 -15.26 1.57 21.08
N ARG A 61 -16.30 0.99 21.67
CA ARG A 61 -16.18 -0.06 22.70
C ARG A 61 -15.71 -1.40 22.14
N GLU A 62 -15.89 -1.65 20.86
CA GLU A 62 -15.42 -2.87 20.18
C GLU A 62 -13.92 -2.79 19.85
N LEU A 63 -13.34 -1.60 19.83
CA LEU A 63 -11.94 -1.36 19.57
C LEU A 63 -11.12 -1.51 20.87
N ASN A 64 -10.95 -2.74 21.32
CA ASN A 64 -10.33 -3.03 22.61
C ASN A 64 -8.82 -2.82 22.64
N ASN A 65 -8.14 -3.04 21.52
CA ASN A 65 -6.69 -2.89 21.42
C ASN A 65 -6.27 -1.46 21.05
N LYS A 66 -6.36 -0.56 22.01
CA LYS A 66 -5.97 0.85 21.82
C LYS A 66 -4.53 1.03 21.33
N SER A 67 -3.62 0.13 21.74
CA SER A 67 -2.22 0.16 21.31
C SER A 67 -2.08 -0.09 19.80
N LEU A 68 -2.92 -0.96 19.23
CA LEU A 68 -2.96 -1.21 17.79
C LEU A 68 -3.33 0.06 17.02
N TYR A 69 -4.38 0.75 17.42
CA TYR A 69 -4.84 1.97 16.73
C TYR A 69 -3.87 3.13 16.91
N ALA A 70 -3.26 3.29 18.09
CA ALA A 70 -2.21 4.27 18.30
C ALA A 70 -0.96 3.98 17.44
N PHE A 71 -0.60 2.71 17.27
CA PHE A 71 0.46 2.31 16.36
C PHE A 71 0.11 2.64 14.91
N ILE A 72 -1.09 2.28 14.46
CA ILE A 72 -1.54 2.56 13.09
C ILE A 72 -1.51 4.07 12.83
N ASP A 73 -2.03 4.89 13.75
CA ASP A 73 -2.07 6.35 13.63
C ASP A 73 -0.68 6.95 13.42
N LYS A 74 0.31 6.48 14.17
CA LYS A 74 1.71 6.88 14.04
C LYS A 74 2.31 6.58 12.65
N TRP A 75 1.83 5.51 11.99
CA TRP A 75 2.39 5.03 10.73
C TRP A 75 1.57 5.39 9.49
N LEU A 76 0.33 5.86 9.64
CA LEU A 76 -0.53 6.22 8.50
C LEU A 76 0.16 7.19 7.55
N GLY A 77 0.12 6.87 6.25
CA GLY A 77 0.74 7.68 5.21
C GLY A 77 2.25 7.48 5.06
N SER A 78 2.93 6.72 5.93
CA SER A 78 4.35 6.40 5.75
C SER A 78 4.57 5.74 4.39
N PRO A 79 5.51 6.25 3.55
CA PRO A 79 5.65 5.80 2.17
C PRO A 79 6.16 4.37 2.06
N HIS A 80 5.78 3.71 0.96
CA HIS A 80 6.33 2.38 0.64
C HIS A 80 7.81 2.48 0.23
N ARG A 81 8.62 1.59 0.81
CA ARG A 81 10.01 1.36 0.41
C ARG A 81 10.35 -0.11 0.58
N LEU A 82 10.70 -0.79 -0.50
CA LEU A 82 11.09 -2.21 -0.46
C LEU A 82 12.28 -2.42 0.49
N GLY A 83 12.16 -3.38 1.40
CA GLY A 83 13.16 -3.64 2.45
C GLY A 83 13.20 -2.58 3.56
N GLY A 84 12.37 -1.54 3.48
CA GLY A 84 12.32 -0.48 4.48
C GLY A 84 11.71 -0.92 5.81
N ALA A 85 12.15 -0.25 6.90
CA ALA A 85 11.69 -0.49 8.27
C ALA A 85 11.65 0.80 9.10
N GLN A 86 11.45 1.95 8.45
CA GLN A 86 11.45 3.28 9.06
C GLN A 86 10.21 4.06 8.63
N PRO A 87 9.75 5.07 9.39
CA PRO A 87 8.65 5.94 8.99
C PRO A 87 8.88 6.68 7.67
N SER A 88 10.14 6.90 7.28
CA SER A 88 10.53 7.48 5.99
C SER A 88 10.44 6.49 4.81
N GLY A 89 10.13 5.22 5.07
CA GLY A 89 9.95 4.19 4.06
C GLY A 89 9.89 2.79 4.66
N ILE A 90 8.78 2.08 4.40
CA ILE A 90 8.52 0.74 4.96
C ILE A 90 7.88 -0.18 3.91
N ASP A 91 8.19 -1.49 3.96
CA ASP A 91 7.46 -2.49 3.19
C ASP A 91 6.34 -3.18 4.00
N CYS A 92 5.48 -3.95 3.32
CA CYS A 92 4.32 -4.57 3.94
C CYS A 92 4.68 -5.51 5.10
N SER A 93 5.65 -6.40 4.91
CA SER A 93 6.07 -7.35 5.94
C SER A 93 6.90 -6.68 7.05
N GLY A 94 7.67 -5.64 6.73
CA GLY A 94 8.36 -4.81 7.72
C GLY A 94 7.38 -4.10 8.65
N PHE A 95 6.34 -3.48 8.09
CA PHE A 95 5.28 -2.83 8.86
C PHE A 95 4.58 -3.83 9.81
N VAL A 96 4.14 -4.97 9.27
CA VAL A 96 3.45 -6.00 10.06
C VAL A 96 4.37 -6.57 11.15
N GLY A 97 5.65 -6.80 10.85
CA GLY A 97 6.63 -7.28 11.83
C GLY A 97 6.85 -6.28 12.98
N ILE A 98 6.99 -4.98 12.67
CA ILE A 98 7.13 -3.94 13.71
C ILE A 98 5.84 -3.80 14.52
N LEU A 99 4.68 -3.81 13.86
CA LEU A 99 3.39 -3.78 14.54
C LEU A 99 3.26 -4.93 15.54
N TYR A 100 3.57 -6.15 15.13
CA TYR A 100 3.47 -7.31 16.01
C TYR A 100 4.41 -7.24 17.19
N ARG A 101 5.63 -6.77 16.98
CA ARG A 101 6.61 -6.58 18.07
C ARG A 101 6.18 -5.50 19.05
N GLU A 102 5.74 -4.33 18.58
CA GLU A 102 5.37 -3.21 19.45
C GLU A 102 4.00 -3.40 20.13
N VAL A 103 3.03 -3.99 19.44
CA VAL A 103 1.65 -4.11 19.95
C VAL A 103 1.40 -5.42 20.70
N TYR A 104 1.96 -6.53 20.18
CA TYR A 104 1.68 -7.87 20.71
C TYR A 104 2.88 -8.51 21.44
N GLY A 105 4.06 -7.87 21.41
CA GLY A 105 5.29 -8.41 22.01
C GLY A 105 5.78 -9.70 21.33
N LYS A 106 5.52 -9.86 20.03
CA LYS A 106 5.77 -11.07 19.27
C LYS A 106 6.58 -10.79 18.02
N ASP A 107 7.57 -11.62 17.74
CA ASP A 107 8.33 -11.55 16.50
C ASP A 107 7.71 -12.40 15.39
N LEU A 108 7.67 -11.86 14.19
CA LEU A 108 7.20 -12.53 12.98
C LEU A 108 8.37 -12.76 12.00
N PRO A 109 8.29 -13.76 11.11
CA PRO A 109 9.22 -13.90 10.00
C PRO A 109 9.32 -12.63 9.18
N ARG A 110 10.47 -12.39 8.53
CA ARG A 110 10.71 -11.14 7.80
C ARG A 110 9.88 -11.02 6.51
N THR A 111 9.50 -12.12 5.87
CA THR A 111 8.81 -12.08 4.59
C THR A 111 7.32 -12.41 4.71
N SER A 112 6.50 -11.82 3.83
CA SER A 112 5.06 -12.10 3.77
C SER A 112 4.77 -13.57 3.50
N ARG A 113 5.61 -14.25 2.72
CA ARG A 113 5.51 -15.69 2.43
C ARG A 113 5.68 -16.51 3.69
N ASP A 114 6.79 -16.31 4.40
CA ASP A 114 7.10 -17.07 5.62
C ASP A 114 6.06 -16.80 6.72
N MET A 115 5.58 -15.56 6.84
CA MET A 115 4.44 -15.23 7.71
C MET A 115 3.21 -16.06 7.33
N GLY A 116 2.90 -16.15 6.03
CA GLY A 116 1.76 -16.89 5.52
C GLY A 116 1.83 -18.40 5.79
N ASP A 117 3.03 -18.96 5.86
CA ASP A 117 3.24 -20.38 6.20
C ASP A 117 3.12 -20.66 7.70
N GLN A 118 3.30 -19.66 8.53
CA GLN A 118 3.25 -19.76 9.99
C GLN A 118 1.92 -19.27 10.60
N VAL A 119 0.81 -19.24 9.86
CA VAL A 119 -0.49 -18.93 10.43
C VAL A 119 -1.37 -20.16 10.61
N LYS A 120 -2.16 -20.15 11.68
CA LYS A 120 -3.36 -21.00 11.79
C LYS A 120 -4.43 -20.41 10.88
N ARG A 121 -4.69 -21.05 9.75
CA ARG A 121 -5.63 -20.56 8.73
C ARG A 121 -7.03 -20.36 9.29
N LYS A 122 -7.68 -19.30 8.82
CA LYS A 122 -9.06 -18.95 9.12
C LYS A 122 -9.83 -18.64 7.84
N TYR A 123 -11.13 -18.92 7.87
CA TYR A 123 -12.06 -18.40 6.87
C TYR A 123 -12.35 -16.91 7.16
N GLU A 124 -12.72 -16.14 6.15
CA GLU A 124 -12.99 -14.71 6.27
C GLU A 124 -13.92 -14.35 7.43
N LYS A 125 -15.03 -15.08 7.58
CA LYS A 125 -16.02 -14.88 8.66
C LYS A 125 -15.52 -15.19 10.08
N GLN A 126 -14.33 -15.77 10.19
CA GLN A 126 -13.70 -16.11 11.48
C GLN A 126 -12.58 -15.12 11.84
N LEU A 127 -12.31 -14.15 10.95
CA LEU A 127 -11.26 -13.16 11.16
C LEU A 127 -11.58 -12.26 12.35
N ARG A 128 -10.56 -11.98 13.13
CA ARG A 128 -10.58 -11.09 14.28
C ARG A 128 -9.46 -10.06 14.17
N GLU A 129 -9.62 -8.96 14.85
CA GLU A 129 -8.59 -7.94 14.97
C GLU A 129 -7.23 -8.57 15.31
N GLY A 130 -6.20 -8.16 14.55
CA GLY A 130 -4.85 -8.70 14.67
C GLY A 130 -4.54 -9.88 13.74
N ASP A 131 -5.53 -10.61 13.19
CA ASP A 131 -5.24 -11.68 12.23
C ASP A 131 -4.52 -11.12 10.99
N LEU A 132 -3.68 -11.93 10.36
CA LEU A 132 -2.99 -11.57 9.15
C LEU A 132 -3.82 -11.94 7.91
N VAL A 133 -3.79 -11.07 6.91
CA VAL A 133 -4.41 -11.26 5.60
C VAL A 133 -3.34 -11.20 4.52
N PHE A 134 -3.38 -12.13 3.57
CA PHE A 134 -2.33 -12.33 2.58
C PHE A 134 -2.89 -12.28 1.16
N PHE A 135 -2.11 -11.68 0.27
CA PHE A 135 -2.45 -11.49 -1.13
C PHE A 135 -1.31 -11.97 -2.04
N SER A 136 -1.66 -12.27 -3.29
CA SER A 136 -0.74 -12.66 -4.36
C SER A 136 -0.97 -11.80 -5.59
N PHE A 137 -0.42 -10.59 -5.62
CA PHE A 137 -0.55 -9.65 -6.74
C PHE A 137 0.32 -10.02 -7.94
N GLY A 138 1.50 -10.59 -7.69
CA GLY A 138 2.49 -10.96 -8.70
C GLY A 138 2.38 -12.39 -9.22
N GLY A 139 1.37 -13.19 -8.81
CA GLY A 139 1.18 -14.52 -9.37
C GLY A 139 0.94 -15.66 -8.38
N ARG A 140 1.85 -16.65 -8.28
CA ARG A 140 1.57 -17.91 -7.54
C ARG A 140 1.87 -17.86 -6.03
N ASN A 141 2.72 -16.95 -5.61
CA ASN A 141 3.21 -16.89 -4.24
C ASN A 141 2.62 -15.70 -3.50
N ILE A 142 2.48 -15.83 -2.17
CA ILE A 142 2.18 -14.69 -1.32
C ILE A 142 3.30 -13.65 -1.47
N ASP A 143 2.92 -12.41 -1.83
CA ASP A 143 3.82 -11.29 -2.02
C ASP A 143 3.39 -10.05 -1.22
N HIS A 144 2.24 -10.13 -0.54
CA HIS A 144 1.74 -9.02 0.27
C HIS A 144 1.03 -9.51 1.54
N VAL A 145 1.08 -8.67 2.58
CA VAL A 145 0.48 -8.94 3.89
C VAL A 145 -0.09 -7.66 4.50
N GLY A 146 -1.16 -7.81 5.24
CA GLY A 146 -1.75 -6.77 6.09
C GLY A 146 -2.29 -7.36 7.39
N VAL A 147 -2.74 -6.50 8.29
CA VAL A 147 -3.36 -6.86 9.57
C VAL A 147 -4.85 -6.55 9.51
N TYR A 148 -5.67 -7.56 9.73
CA TYR A 148 -7.11 -7.43 9.79
C TYR A 148 -7.53 -6.59 11.00
N LEU A 149 -8.52 -5.74 10.81
CA LEU A 149 -9.10 -4.91 11.85
C LEU A 149 -10.54 -5.36 12.15
N HIS A 150 -11.53 -4.71 11.55
CA HIS A 150 -12.95 -5.05 11.69
C HIS A 150 -13.67 -4.90 10.34
N ASN A 151 -14.81 -5.55 10.16
CA ASN A 151 -15.71 -5.37 9.01
C ASN A 151 -14.99 -5.40 7.66
N ASN A 152 -14.17 -6.43 7.42
CA ASN A 152 -13.35 -6.63 6.23
C ASN A 152 -12.26 -5.56 6.02
N LYS A 153 -12.07 -4.62 6.95
CA LYS A 153 -10.99 -3.64 6.86
C LYS A 153 -9.69 -4.23 7.36
N PHE A 154 -8.59 -3.83 6.71
CA PHE A 154 -7.22 -4.22 7.09
C PHE A 154 -6.26 -3.07 6.85
N VAL A 155 -5.23 -2.98 7.67
CA VAL A 155 -4.13 -2.02 7.49
C VAL A 155 -2.97 -2.72 6.79
N HIS A 156 -2.38 -2.03 5.81
CA HIS A 156 -1.25 -2.53 5.05
C HIS A 156 -0.43 -1.40 4.42
N VAL A 157 0.66 -1.72 3.72
CA VAL A 157 1.48 -0.74 3.00
C VAL A 157 1.22 -0.83 1.50
N SER A 158 0.44 0.09 0.96
CA SER A 158 0.24 0.23 -0.48
C SER A 158 1.50 0.77 -1.16
N THR A 159 1.89 0.20 -2.31
CA THR A 159 3.04 0.69 -3.09
C THR A 159 2.89 2.12 -3.57
N ARG A 160 1.66 2.60 -3.76
CA ARG A 160 1.37 3.96 -4.24
C ARG A 160 1.03 4.95 -3.13
N ARG A 161 0.40 4.48 -2.04
CA ARG A 161 -0.20 5.34 -1.01
C ARG A 161 0.47 5.21 0.37
N GLY A 162 1.43 4.29 0.50
CA GLY A 162 2.04 4.00 1.80
C GLY A 162 1.10 3.25 2.74
N VAL A 163 1.25 3.46 4.03
CA VAL A 163 0.41 2.80 5.07
C VAL A 163 -1.02 3.34 5.01
N ILE A 164 -1.98 2.46 4.74
CA ILE A 164 -3.42 2.78 4.60
C ILE A 164 -4.30 1.68 5.17
N ILE A 165 -5.56 2.01 5.41
CA ILE A 165 -6.64 1.04 5.67
C ILE A 165 -7.42 0.83 4.37
N SER A 166 -7.64 -0.43 4.01
CA SER A 166 -8.38 -0.86 2.83
C SER A 166 -9.45 -1.88 3.19
N ASP A 167 -10.31 -2.23 2.23
CA ASP A 167 -11.34 -3.24 2.38
C ASP A 167 -10.97 -4.51 1.60
N ILE A 168 -11.00 -5.69 2.24
CA ILE A 168 -10.77 -6.97 1.57
C ILE A 168 -11.81 -7.21 0.46
N LYS A 169 -13.05 -6.70 0.64
CA LYS A 169 -14.15 -6.84 -0.33
C LYS A 169 -14.07 -5.87 -1.51
N ASP A 170 -13.15 -4.91 -1.50
CA ASP A 170 -12.81 -4.18 -2.72
C ASP A 170 -12.42 -5.18 -3.81
N SER A 171 -12.96 -4.99 -5.02
CA SER A 171 -12.80 -5.93 -6.14
C SER A 171 -11.33 -6.24 -6.47
N TRP A 172 -10.45 -5.23 -6.32
CA TRP A 172 -9.02 -5.40 -6.52
C TRP A 172 -8.41 -6.32 -5.47
N TYR A 173 -8.62 -6.04 -4.18
CA TYR A 173 -8.04 -6.85 -3.10
C TYR A 173 -8.66 -8.24 -3.06
N TYR A 174 -9.97 -8.35 -3.23
CA TYR A 174 -10.67 -9.63 -3.19
C TYR A 174 -10.19 -10.62 -4.25
N LYS A 175 -9.90 -10.13 -5.45
CA LYS A 175 -9.35 -10.92 -6.56
C LYS A 175 -8.03 -11.60 -6.20
N TYR A 176 -7.20 -10.95 -5.39
CA TYR A 176 -5.85 -11.42 -5.05
C TYR A 176 -5.72 -11.96 -3.63
N PHE A 177 -6.81 -11.99 -2.87
CA PHE A 177 -6.84 -12.56 -1.53
C PHE A 177 -6.65 -14.08 -1.58
N VAL A 178 -5.65 -14.61 -0.87
CA VAL A 178 -5.28 -16.03 -0.94
C VAL A 178 -5.31 -16.76 0.38
N ARG A 179 -5.12 -16.04 1.50
CA ARG A 179 -5.02 -16.66 2.82
C ARG A 179 -5.27 -15.64 3.93
N ALA A 180 -5.76 -16.13 5.07
CA ALA A 180 -5.75 -15.38 6.31
C ALA A 180 -5.58 -16.31 7.51
N GLY A 181 -5.20 -15.77 8.64
CA GLY A 181 -5.12 -16.55 9.89
C GLY A 181 -4.37 -15.85 11.02
N THR A 182 -4.39 -16.50 12.17
CA THR A 182 -3.65 -16.06 13.36
C THR A 182 -2.23 -16.62 13.33
N PRO A 183 -1.18 -15.80 13.57
CA PRO A 183 0.18 -16.30 13.69
C PRO A 183 0.33 -17.37 14.78
N LYS A 184 1.15 -18.38 14.52
CA LYS A 184 1.45 -19.49 15.45
C LYS A 184 2.68 -19.14 16.32
N ILE A 185 2.56 -18.11 17.13
CA ILE A 185 3.65 -17.54 17.93
C ILE A 185 3.24 -17.37 19.39
#